data_91d6d33f3d7070b52f519f4b8378f5a4
#
_entry.id   91d6d33f3d7070b52f519f4b8378f5a4
#
_cell.length_a   1.000
_cell.length_b   1.000
_cell.length_c   1.000
_cell.angle_alpha   90.00
_cell.angle_beta   90.00
_cell.angle_gamma   90.00
#
_symmetry.space_group_name_H-M   'P 1'
#
loop_
_entity.id
_entity.type
_entity.pdbx_description
1 polymer ?
#
loop_
_entity_poly.entity_id
_entity_poly.type
_entity_poly.pdbx_seq_one_letter_code
_entity_poly.pdbx_strand_id
1 'polypeptide(L)'
;KRKLNAGYMFSGICKSRYVFALPYKDFTLVGTTEERAESPEDPNISLNEKKYLIDSYNKILKNPISYDEIDSSFSGVRPLIKSKNNFHNSSRDFYIQQNKSLISIFGGKWTTSPSIARKIATII
;
A
#
# COMPACT_ATOMS: atom_id res chain seq x y z
N LYS A 1 -0.61 -22.20 5.83
CA LYS A 1 -0.76 -22.19 4.36
C LYS A 1 -2.22 -22.40 4.00
N ARG A 2 -2.93 -21.33 3.69
CA ARG A 2 -4.33 -21.40 3.22
C ARG A 2 -4.38 -20.72 1.87
N LYS A 3 -4.71 -21.47 0.83
CA LYS A 3 -4.86 -20.95 -0.53
C LYS A 3 -6.31 -20.51 -0.73
N LEU A 4 -6.48 -19.29 -1.21
CA LEU A 4 -7.78 -18.78 -1.65
C LEU A 4 -7.99 -19.11 -3.13
N ASN A 5 -9.23 -19.35 -3.53
CA ASN A 5 -9.61 -19.57 -4.93
C ASN A 5 -9.96 -18.26 -5.65
N ALA A 6 -10.15 -17.17 -4.91
CA ALA A 6 -10.48 -15.85 -5.44
C ALA A 6 -9.86 -14.75 -4.55
N GLY A 7 -9.73 -13.56 -5.12
CA GLY A 7 -9.38 -12.36 -4.36
C GLY A 7 -10.59 -11.78 -3.66
N TYR A 8 -10.41 -11.33 -2.44
CA TYR A 8 -11.43 -10.69 -1.62
C TYR A 8 -10.99 -9.28 -1.24
N MET A 9 -11.93 -8.35 -1.24
CA MET A 9 -11.78 -7.01 -0.68
C MET A 9 -12.87 -6.83 0.39
N PHE A 10 -12.48 -6.44 1.58
CA PHE A 10 -13.39 -6.30 2.72
C PHE A 10 -12.98 -5.14 3.63
N SER A 11 -13.92 -4.65 4.43
CA SER A 11 -13.61 -3.63 5.43
C SER A 11 -12.78 -4.24 6.56
N GLY A 12 -11.65 -3.61 6.87
CA GLY A 12 -10.84 -3.96 8.03
C GLY A 12 -11.55 -3.71 9.36
N ILE A 13 -10.84 -3.87 10.48
CA ILE A 13 -11.36 -3.53 11.81
C ILE A 13 -11.73 -2.05 11.84
N CYS A 14 -10.90 -1.19 11.28
CA CYS A 14 -11.25 0.20 11.02
C CYS A 14 -12.10 0.25 9.73
N LYS A 15 -13.38 0.61 9.88
CA LYS A 15 -14.34 0.65 8.76
C LYS A 15 -13.96 1.59 7.61
N SER A 16 -13.06 2.53 7.85
CA SER A 16 -12.56 3.47 6.83
C SER A 16 -11.48 2.89 5.92
N ARG A 17 -11.00 1.66 6.19
CA ARG A 17 -9.93 1.03 5.41
C ARG A 17 -10.38 -0.31 4.84
N TYR A 18 -10.05 -0.51 3.58
CA TYR A 18 -10.20 -1.80 2.92
C TYR A 18 -8.94 -2.63 3.07
N VAL A 19 -9.15 -3.93 3.30
CA VAL A 19 -8.12 -4.96 3.31
C VAL A 19 -8.39 -5.90 2.17
N PHE A 20 -7.33 -6.38 1.54
CA PHE A 20 -7.39 -7.36 0.47
C PHE A 20 -6.83 -8.69 0.97
N ALA A 21 -7.44 -9.77 0.58
CA ALA A 21 -6.91 -11.12 0.71
C ALA A 21 -6.85 -11.74 -0.69
N LEU A 22 -5.63 -11.96 -1.19
CA LEU A 22 -5.40 -12.38 -2.58
C LEU A 22 -4.72 -13.75 -2.60
N PRO A 23 -5.08 -14.64 -3.53
CA PRO A 23 -4.30 -15.85 -3.76
C PRO A 23 -2.92 -15.47 -4.28
N TYR A 24 -1.88 -16.00 -3.67
CA TYR A 24 -0.50 -15.79 -4.08
C TYR A 24 0.30 -17.08 -3.96
N LYS A 25 0.56 -17.74 -5.08
CA LYS A 25 1.14 -19.09 -5.12
C LYS A 25 0.32 -20.05 -4.24
N ASP A 26 0.94 -20.66 -3.24
CA ASP A 26 0.31 -21.56 -2.27
C ASP A 26 -0.11 -20.86 -0.96
N PHE A 27 -0.04 -19.52 -0.94
CA PHE A 27 -0.34 -18.69 0.22
C PHE A 27 -1.52 -17.76 -0.04
N THR A 28 -1.96 -17.10 0.99
CA THR A 28 -2.84 -15.94 0.92
C THR A 28 -2.04 -14.70 1.29
N LEU A 29 -1.99 -13.74 0.37
CA LEU A 29 -1.42 -12.42 0.63
C LEU A 29 -2.52 -11.53 1.24
N VAL A 30 -2.29 -11.03 2.46
CA VAL A 30 -3.22 -10.12 3.15
C VAL A 30 -2.58 -8.75 3.31
N GLY A 31 -3.27 -7.71 2.93
CA GLY A 31 -2.83 -6.31 2.98
C GLY A 31 -3.94 -5.37 2.52
N THR A 32 -3.79 -4.09 2.66
CA THR A 32 -2.61 -3.33 3.03
C THR A 32 -2.79 -2.62 4.37
N THR A 33 -1.67 -2.22 4.96
CA THR A 33 -1.62 -1.19 5.99
C THR A 33 -0.88 0.02 5.45
N GLU A 34 -0.89 1.11 6.16
CA GLU A 34 -0.16 2.32 5.82
C GLU A 34 0.19 3.04 7.11
N GLU A 35 1.46 3.03 7.47
CA GLU A 35 2.02 3.77 8.60
C GLU A 35 3.17 4.66 8.12
N ARG A 36 3.52 5.65 8.91
CA ARG A 36 4.65 6.52 8.59
C ARG A 36 5.95 5.77 8.83
N ALA A 37 6.78 5.64 7.79
CA ALA A 37 8.13 5.11 7.93
C ALA A 37 9.05 6.16 8.57
N GLU A 38 9.89 5.73 9.51
CA GLU A 38 10.94 6.57 10.10
C GLU A 38 12.11 6.73 9.13
N SER A 39 12.46 5.66 8.43
CA SER A 39 13.51 5.64 7.41
C SER A 39 13.00 5.00 6.12
N PRO A 40 13.36 5.53 4.96
CA PRO A 40 13.03 4.90 3.69
C PRO A 40 13.91 3.69 3.36
N GLU A 41 15.09 3.55 3.98
CA GLU A 41 16.05 2.49 3.67
C GLU A 41 15.66 1.15 4.29
N ASP A 42 14.94 1.15 5.41
CA ASP A 42 14.55 -0.07 6.12
C ASP A 42 13.08 -0.01 6.57
N PRO A 43 12.15 -0.15 5.64
CA PRO A 43 10.73 -0.16 5.97
C PRO A 43 10.37 -1.48 6.64
N ASN A 44 10.19 -1.47 7.95
CA ASN A 44 9.76 -2.62 8.71
C ASN A 44 8.25 -2.58 8.98
N ILE A 45 7.61 -3.75 8.87
CA ILE A 45 6.22 -3.88 9.28
C ILE A 45 6.12 -3.99 10.80
N SER A 46 5.33 -3.13 11.42
CA SER A 46 5.13 -3.12 12.86
C SER A 46 4.29 -4.31 13.34
N LEU A 47 4.43 -4.66 14.63
CA LEU A 47 3.57 -5.66 15.26
C LEU A 47 2.10 -5.24 15.22
N ASN A 48 1.81 -3.95 15.33
CA ASN A 48 0.46 -3.41 15.27
C ASN A 48 -0.17 -3.60 13.88
N GLU A 49 0.62 -3.39 12.81
CA GLU A 49 0.15 -3.64 11.44
C GLU A 49 -0.15 -5.12 11.21
N LYS A 50 0.74 -6.02 11.66
CA LYS A 50 0.51 -7.46 11.58
C LYS A 50 -0.77 -7.86 12.32
N LYS A 51 -0.94 -7.35 13.55
CA LYS A 51 -2.14 -7.57 14.35
C LYS A 51 -3.39 -7.08 13.63
N TYR A 52 -3.37 -5.85 13.14
CA TYR A 52 -4.47 -5.27 12.40
C TYR A 52 -4.89 -6.14 11.20
N LEU A 53 -3.92 -6.62 10.43
CA LEU A 53 -4.21 -7.45 9.25
C LEU A 53 -4.80 -8.81 9.63
N ILE A 54 -4.24 -9.49 10.64
CA ILE A 54 -4.76 -10.77 11.11
C ILE A 54 -6.17 -10.61 11.67
N ASP A 55 -6.38 -9.64 12.55
CA ASP A 55 -7.68 -9.42 13.15
C ASP A 55 -8.73 -9.02 12.11
N SER A 56 -8.32 -8.25 11.09
CA SER A 56 -9.20 -7.91 9.97
C SER A 56 -9.53 -9.12 9.11
N TYR A 57 -8.56 -9.96 8.82
CA TYR A 57 -8.74 -11.17 8.00
C TYR A 57 -9.58 -12.22 8.73
N ASN A 58 -9.38 -12.37 10.03
CA ASN A 58 -10.15 -13.29 10.86
C ASN A 58 -11.65 -12.99 10.90
N LYS A 59 -12.07 -11.75 10.64
CA LYS A 59 -13.49 -11.40 10.52
C LYS A 59 -14.23 -12.13 9.39
N ILE A 60 -13.52 -12.50 8.34
CA ILE A 60 -14.12 -13.16 7.18
C ILE A 60 -13.80 -14.65 7.12
N LEU A 61 -13.00 -15.15 8.05
CA LEU A 61 -12.65 -16.56 8.13
C LEU A 61 -13.61 -17.34 9.03
N LYS A 62 -14.05 -18.51 8.55
CA LYS A 62 -14.79 -19.46 9.38
C LYS A 62 -13.93 -19.99 10.54
N ASN A 63 -12.65 -20.26 10.25
CA ASN A 63 -11.66 -20.72 11.22
C ASN A 63 -10.56 -19.66 11.30
N PRO A 64 -10.47 -18.89 12.39
CA PRO A 64 -9.45 -17.89 12.58
C PRO A 64 -8.03 -18.46 12.47
N ILE A 65 -7.08 -17.61 12.10
CA ILE A 65 -5.66 -17.91 12.09
C ILE A 65 -4.95 -17.23 13.28
N SER A 66 -3.84 -17.82 13.70
CA SER A 66 -2.95 -17.25 14.69
C SER A 66 -1.76 -16.53 14.05
N TYR A 67 -0.98 -15.84 14.89
CA TYR A 67 0.25 -15.16 14.44
C TYR A 67 1.30 -16.11 13.88
N ASP A 68 1.38 -17.32 14.43
CA ASP A 68 2.36 -18.35 14.05
C ASP A 68 2.10 -18.89 12.63
N GLU A 69 0.93 -18.63 12.08
CA GLU A 69 0.59 -19.00 10.71
C GLU A 69 1.07 -17.97 9.66
N ILE A 70 1.68 -16.86 10.10
CA ILE A 70 2.33 -15.91 9.19
C ILE A 70 3.64 -16.52 8.71
N ASP A 71 3.72 -16.81 7.42
CA ASP A 71 4.92 -17.35 6.81
C ASP A 71 5.98 -16.26 6.59
N SER A 72 5.57 -15.14 6.03
CA SER A 72 6.45 -14.01 5.74
C SER A 72 5.68 -12.69 5.70
N SER A 73 6.41 -11.60 5.75
CA SER A 73 5.84 -10.26 5.60
C SER A 73 6.83 -9.35 4.87
N PHE A 74 6.30 -8.40 4.12
CA PHE A 74 7.11 -7.37 3.46
C PHE A 74 6.41 -6.03 3.52
N SER A 75 7.19 -4.97 3.46
CA SER A 75 6.72 -3.60 3.37
C SER A 75 7.51 -2.83 2.32
N GLY A 76 7.02 -1.69 1.93
CA GLY A 76 7.67 -0.80 1.00
C GLY A 76 7.32 0.64 1.31
N VAL A 77 8.18 1.56 0.93
CA VAL A 77 7.97 3.00 1.14
C VAL A 77 7.24 3.61 -0.05
N ARG A 78 6.22 4.40 0.27
CA ARG A 78 5.56 5.25 -0.71
C ARG A 78 6.01 6.68 -0.52
N PRO A 79 6.65 7.32 -1.50
CA PRO A 79 6.92 8.74 -1.45
C PRO A 79 5.60 9.51 -1.57
N LEU A 80 5.34 10.39 -0.62
CA LEU A 80 4.20 11.30 -0.65
C LEU A 80 4.70 12.74 -0.71
N ILE A 81 4.02 13.58 -1.49
CA ILE A 81 4.31 15.01 -1.52
C ILE A 81 3.96 15.59 -0.16
N LYS A 82 4.91 16.31 0.45
CA LYS A 82 4.71 16.92 1.77
C LYS A 82 3.53 17.88 1.71
N SER A 83 2.53 17.63 2.51
CA SER A 83 1.31 18.42 2.62
C SER A 83 1.14 18.89 4.08
N LYS A 84 0.40 19.99 4.27
CA LYS A 84 -0.01 20.45 5.61
C LYS A 84 -1.06 19.53 6.25
N ASN A 85 -1.67 18.66 5.46
CA ASN A 85 -2.70 17.72 5.92
C ASN A 85 -2.06 16.46 6.53
N ASN A 86 -2.85 15.69 7.30
CA ASN A 86 -2.46 14.37 7.78
C ASN A 86 -2.05 13.49 6.60
N PHE A 87 -1.00 12.68 6.76
CA PHE A 87 -0.45 11.83 5.69
C PHE A 87 -1.49 10.87 5.07
N HIS A 88 -2.50 10.44 5.83
CA HIS A 88 -3.62 9.62 5.32
C HIS A 88 -4.47 10.34 4.27
N ASN A 89 -4.53 11.67 4.34
CA ASN A 89 -5.27 12.54 3.41
C ASN A 89 -4.34 13.23 2.41
N SER A 90 -3.03 12.88 2.41
CA SER A 90 -2.09 13.44 1.46
C SER A 90 -2.43 13.01 0.05
N SER A 91 -2.40 13.95 -0.87
CA SER A 91 -2.64 13.65 -2.29
C SER A 91 -1.60 12.65 -2.79
N ARG A 92 -2.06 11.64 -3.49
CA ARG A 92 -1.23 10.69 -4.24
C ARG A 92 -1.02 11.19 -5.67
N ASP A 93 -1.11 12.50 -5.87
CA ASP A 93 -0.83 13.17 -7.11
C ASP A 93 0.67 13.21 -7.41
N PHE A 94 0.99 13.75 -8.54
CA PHE A 94 2.37 13.94 -8.97
C PHE A 94 2.70 15.44 -9.05
N TYR A 95 3.98 15.73 -8.92
CA TYR A 95 4.54 17.06 -9.10
C TYR A 95 5.64 17.01 -10.17
N ILE A 96 5.59 17.93 -11.11
CA ILE A 96 6.61 18.10 -12.15
C ILE A 96 7.42 19.33 -11.82
N GLN A 97 8.72 19.18 -11.76
CA GLN A 97 9.67 20.29 -11.63
C GLN A 97 10.55 20.31 -12.85
N GLN A 98 10.60 21.46 -13.51
CA GLN A 98 11.51 21.71 -14.62
C GLN A 98 12.62 22.64 -14.19
N ASN A 99 13.85 22.25 -14.44
CA ASN A 99 15.05 23.07 -14.24
C ASN A 99 15.94 22.97 -15.46
N LYS A 100 15.92 24.00 -16.30
CA LYS A 100 16.61 23.99 -17.61
C LYS A 100 16.19 22.78 -18.45
N SER A 101 17.15 21.90 -18.75
CA SER A 101 16.93 20.68 -19.54
C SER A 101 16.53 19.46 -18.69
N LEU A 102 16.41 19.62 -17.36
CA LEU A 102 16.04 18.53 -16.47
C LEU A 102 14.56 18.65 -16.08
N ILE A 103 13.82 17.57 -16.30
CA ILE A 103 12.44 17.43 -15.82
C ILE A 103 12.43 16.34 -14.75
N SER A 104 12.06 16.71 -13.52
CA SER A 104 11.94 15.80 -12.40
C SER A 104 10.45 15.55 -12.09
N ILE A 105 10.08 14.28 -11.88
CA ILE A 105 8.71 13.87 -11.59
C ILE A 105 8.70 13.22 -10.22
N PHE A 106 7.87 13.73 -9.33
CA PHE A 106 7.74 13.23 -7.96
C PHE A 106 6.33 12.70 -7.71
N GLY A 107 6.22 11.53 -7.09
CA GLY A 107 4.94 10.91 -6.74
C GLY A 107 4.23 10.27 -7.93
N GLY A 108 2.89 10.26 -7.89
CA GLY A 108 2.03 9.61 -8.86
C GLY A 108 1.73 8.15 -8.54
N LYS A 109 0.88 7.55 -9.36
CA LYS A 109 0.49 6.14 -9.25
C LYS A 109 0.88 5.41 -10.52
N TRP A 110 1.15 4.13 -10.42
CA TRP A 110 1.40 3.29 -11.60
C TRP A 110 0.27 3.43 -12.64
N THR A 111 -0.96 3.41 -12.18
CA THR A 111 -2.15 3.53 -13.04
C THR A 111 -2.31 4.90 -13.70
N THR A 112 -1.67 5.95 -13.20
CA THR A 112 -1.71 7.31 -13.77
C THR A 112 -0.51 7.61 -14.65
N SER A 113 0.45 6.69 -14.80
CA SER A 113 1.67 6.89 -15.59
C SER A 113 1.40 7.33 -17.05
N PRO A 114 0.39 6.81 -17.78
CA PRO A 114 0.11 7.28 -19.13
C PRO A 114 -0.35 8.75 -19.19
N SER A 115 -1.11 9.18 -18.17
CA SER A 115 -1.58 10.58 -18.11
C SER A 115 -0.44 11.53 -17.73
N ILE A 116 0.47 11.09 -16.87
CA ILE A 116 1.70 11.83 -16.52
C ILE A 116 2.58 11.98 -17.76
N ALA A 117 2.80 10.89 -18.51
CA ALA A 117 3.60 10.91 -19.71
C ALA A 117 3.06 11.89 -20.76
N ARG A 118 1.74 11.94 -20.98
CA ARG A 118 1.12 12.93 -21.89
C ARG A 118 1.38 14.37 -21.44
N LYS A 119 1.27 14.65 -20.14
CA LYS A 119 1.57 16.00 -19.62
C LYS A 119 3.03 16.38 -19.82
N ILE A 120 3.95 15.45 -19.63
CA ILE A 120 5.39 15.71 -19.87
C ILE A 120 5.64 15.97 -21.35
N ALA A 121 5.04 15.19 -22.25
CA ALA A 121 5.18 15.38 -23.69
C ALA A 121 4.68 16.74 -24.19
N THR A 122 3.86 17.47 -23.42
CA THR A 122 3.47 18.84 -23.75
C THR A 122 4.41 19.91 -23.20
N ILE A 123 5.38 19.51 -22.37
CA ILE A 123 6.37 20.43 -21.77
C ILE A 123 7.67 20.42 -22.59
N ILE A 124 7.93 19.33 -23.29
CA ILE A 124 9.09 19.13 -24.18
C ILE A 124 8.78 19.69 -25.55
#